data_f14e8e73736c146497c6fa855fc5a081
#
_entry.id   f14e8e73736c146497c6fa855fc5a081
#
_cell.length_a   1.000
_cell.length_b   1.000
_cell.length_c   1.000
_cell.angle_alpha   90.00
_cell.angle_beta   90.00
_cell.angle_gamma   90.00
#
_symmetry.space_group_name_H-M   'P 1'
#
loop_
_entity.id
_entity.type
_entity.pdbx_description
1 polymer ?
#
loop_
_entity_poly.entity_id
_entity_poly.type
_entity_poly.pdbx_seq_one_letter_code
_entity_poly.pdbx_strand_id
1 'polypeptide(L)'
;YETTCGEEVTLEHYLAHVALFTNADTAEQGDKVKLMTVHAAKGLEFPYVFLCGMNEGIFPSRKVRTIQAMEEERRLAFVALTRAEKGLYLSEADGRNFDGSPRYPSRFLLDIGPDALAFTQPPQEGLIREAGAYAQRSQSYLLEEEQTAIFPTGQRVRHPVLGMGTVTRRGYGQRGPCGAV
;
A
#
# COMPACT_ATOMS: atom_id res chain seq x y z
N TYR A 1 0.52 30.38 15.28
CA TYR A 1 1.63 29.71 15.96
C TYR A 1 2.44 30.70 16.83
N GLU A 2 2.86 31.82 16.25
CA GLU A 2 3.58 32.89 17.00
C GLU A 2 2.77 33.42 18.20
N THR A 3 1.47 33.59 18.03
CA THR A 3 0.57 34.02 19.11
C THR A 3 0.45 33.00 20.24
N THR A 4 0.78 31.76 20.00
CA THR A 4 0.67 30.67 21.00
C THR A 4 2.01 30.37 21.68
N CYS A 5 3.12 30.52 20.95
CA CYS A 5 4.46 30.16 21.43
C CYS A 5 5.39 31.33 21.83
N GLY A 6 4.96 32.59 21.62
CA GLY A 6 5.72 33.79 21.98
C GLY A 6 6.76 34.22 20.95
N GLU A 7 7.53 35.26 21.29
CA GLU A 7 8.42 35.99 20.36
C GLU A 7 9.75 35.27 20.01
N GLU A 8 10.06 34.12 20.62
CA GLU A 8 11.32 33.39 20.39
C GLU A 8 11.19 32.21 19.39
N VAL A 9 10.18 32.24 18.50
CA VAL A 9 9.92 31.15 17.56
C VAL A 9 10.83 31.26 16.34
N THR A 10 11.75 30.30 16.20
CA THR A 10 12.57 30.16 15.01
C THR A 10 11.80 29.36 13.90
N LEU A 11 12.21 29.56 12.64
CA LEU A 11 11.68 28.77 11.52
C LEU A 11 11.89 27.26 11.73
N GLU A 12 13.02 26.88 12.31
CA GLU A 12 13.32 25.48 12.66
C GLU A 12 12.30 24.91 13.66
N HIS A 13 11.94 25.70 14.68
CA HIS A 13 10.95 25.31 15.67
C HIS A 13 9.56 25.17 15.07
N TYR A 14 9.19 26.06 14.15
CA TYR A 14 7.95 25.98 13.40
C TYR A 14 7.90 24.73 12.51
N LEU A 15 8.97 24.46 11.74
CA LEU A 15 9.03 23.28 10.86
C LEU A 15 9.01 21.97 11.65
N ALA A 16 9.69 21.89 12.79
CA ALA A 16 9.64 20.74 13.69
C ALA A 16 8.22 20.51 14.23
N HIS A 17 7.52 21.59 14.61
CA HIS A 17 6.14 21.51 15.05
C HIS A 17 5.21 21.04 13.93
N VAL A 18 5.30 21.62 12.74
CA VAL A 18 4.49 21.23 11.58
C VAL A 18 4.76 19.77 11.17
N ALA A 19 6.01 19.31 11.27
CA ALA A 19 6.37 17.93 10.98
C ALA A 19 5.76 16.92 11.96
N LEU A 20 5.51 17.34 13.20
CA LEU A 20 4.84 16.56 14.24
C LEU A 20 3.31 16.73 14.22
N PHE A 21 2.81 17.79 13.55
CA PHE A 21 1.39 18.10 13.51
C PHE A 21 0.65 17.14 12.60
N THR A 22 -0.20 16.34 13.16
CA THR A 22 -1.08 15.43 12.40
C THR A 22 -2.51 15.98 12.44
N ASN A 23 -3.34 15.56 11.46
CA ASN A 23 -4.77 15.90 11.47
C ASN A 23 -5.48 15.39 12.74
N ALA A 24 -4.86 14.50 13.51
CA ALA A 24 -5.37 14.04 14.79
C ALA A 24 -5.25 15.10 15.89
N ASP A 25 -4.23 15.99 15.80
CA ASP A 25 -3.98 17.03 16.81
C ASP A 25 -4.95 18.21 16.68
N THR A 26 -5.54 18.41 15.49
CA THR A 26 -6.59 19.42 15.25
C THR A 26 -8.01 18.91 15.51
N ALA A 27 -8.17 17.59 15.70
CA ALA A 27 -9.48 17.04 15.94
C ALA A 27 -9.98 17.44 17.33
N GLU A 28 -11.01 18.30 17.38
CA GLU A 28 -11.77 18.51 18.59
C GLU A 28 -12.10 17.17 19.25
N GLN A 29 -11.77 17.02 20.52
CA GLN A 29 -12.11 15.84 21.29
C GLN A 29 -13.63 15.72 21.36
N GLY A 30 -14.20 14.79 20.59
CA GLY A 30 -15.64 14.52 20.52
C GLY A 30 -15.87 13.08 20.08
N ASP A 31 -17.07 12.58 20.33
CA ASP A 31 -17.51 11.27 19.84
C ASP A 31 -17.73 11.32 18.32
N LYS A 32 -16.64 11.13 17.57
CA LYS A 32 -16.60 11.26 16.11
C LYS A 32 -15.95 10.04 15.48
N VAL A 33 -16.48 9.59 14.36
CA VAL A 33 -15.82 8.60 13.51
C VAL A 33 -14.66 9.28 12.78
N LYS A 34 -13.46 8.71 12.91
CA LYS A 34 -12.25 9.21 12.25
C LYS A 34 -12.08 8.51 10.91
N LEU A 35 -12.00 9.28 9.83
CA LEU A 35 -11.69 8.79 8.48
C LEU A 35 -10.27 9.18 8.13
N MET A 36 -9.46 8.18 7.76
CA MET A 36 -8.06 8.41 7.43
C MET A 36 -7.51 7.33 6.48
N THR A 37 -6.35 7.60 5.90
CA THR A 37 -5.61 6.57 5.16
C THR A 37 -4.87 5.65 6.12
N VAL A 38 -4.51 4.43 5.66
CA VAL A 38 -3.68 3.51 6.45
C VAL A 38 -2.33 4.13 6.81
N HIS A 39 -1.73 4.92 5.91
CA HIS A 39 -0.48 5.61 6.19
C HIS A 39 -0.61 6.61 7.35
N ALA A 40 -1.71 7.36 7.39
CA ALA A 40 -1.98 8.31 8.46
C ALA A 40 -2.29 7.64 9.81
N ALA A 41 -2.70 6.36 9.80
CA ALA A 41 -2.98 5.60 11.01
C ALA A 41 -1.72 5.02 11.68
N LYS A 42 -0.54 5.17 11.06
CA LYS A 42 0.71 4.66 11.63
C LYS A 42 1.02 5.33 12.97
N GLY A 43 1.20 4.53 14.01
CA GLY A 43 1.48 5.01 15.38
C GLY A 43 0.23 5.37 16.18
N LEU A 44 -0.97 5.33 15.60
CA LEU A 44 -2.23 5.52 16.30
C LEU A 44 -2.87 4.15 16.61
N GLU A 45 -3.74 4.11 17.62
CA GLU A 45 -4.52 2.93 17.98
C GLU A 45 -5.97 3.34 18.26
N PHE A 46 -6.90 2.43 17.97
CA PHE A 46 -8.33 2.70 18.07
C PHE A 46 -9.05 1.49 18.65
N PRO A 47 -10.04 1.67 19.52
CA PRO A 47 -10.84 0.57 20.04
C PRO A 47 -11.46 -0.30 18.93
N TYR A 48 -11.97 0.32 17.88
CA TYR A 48 -12.57 -0.35 16.73
C TYR A 48 -12.06 0.24 15.42
N VAL A 49 -11.68 -0.62 14.49
CA VAL A 49 -11.18 -0.24 13.17
C VAL A 49 -12.03 -0.91 12.09
N PHE A 50 -12.48 -0.11 11.12
CA PHE A 50 -13.14 -0.55 9.90
C PHE A 50 -12.18 -0.33 8.73
N LEU A 51 -11.55 -1.39 8.27
CA LEU A 51 -10.64 -1.35 7.12
C LEU A 51 -11.41 -1.72 5.86
N CYS A 52 -11.67 -0.72 5.03
CA CYS A 52 -12.47 -0.86 3.82
C CYS A 52 -11.60 -1.06 2.58
N GLY A 53 -12.18 -1.72 1.55
CA GLY A 53 -11.53 -1.86 0.26
C GLY A 53 -10.48 -2.97 0.22
N MET A 54 -10.70 -4.05 0.97
CA MET A 54 -9.83 -5.23 0.95
C MET A 54 -10.01 -6.04 -0.33
N ASN A 55 -9.73 -5.40 -1.47
CA ASN A 55 -9.82 -5.98 -2.81
C ASN A 55 -8.49 -5.88 -3.55
N GLU A 56 -8.19 -6.88 -4.38
CA GLU A 56 -7.09 -6.81 -5.34
C GLU A 56 -7.24 -5.58 -6.25
N GLY A 57 -6.12 -4.84 -6.39
CA GLY A 57 -6.09 -3.61 -7.16
C GLY A 57 -6.52 -2.34 -6.40
N ILE A 58 -7.03 -2.48 -5.16
CA ILE A 58 -7.25 -1.39 -4.20
C ILE A 58 -6.22 -1.52 -3.09
N PHE A 59 -6.22 -2.63 -2.37
CA PHE A 59 -5.25 -2.97 -1.35
C PHE A 59 -4.93 -4.47 -1.40
N PRO A 60 -3.80 -4.88 -2.06
CA PRO A 60 -2.73 -4.05 -2.62
C PRO A 60 -3.16 -3.20 -3.83
N SER A 61 -2.46 -2.07 -3.99
CA SER A 61 -2.75 -1.11 -5.05
C SER A 61 -2.40 -1.68 -6.45
N ARG A 62 -3.18 -1.31 -7.48
CA ARG A 62 -2.84 -1.60 -8.90
C ARG A 62 -1.50 -0.99 -9.35
N LYS A 63 -0.95 -0.04 -8.59
CA LYS A 63 0.33 0.61 -8.91
C LYS A 63 1.55 -0.21 -8.50
N VAL A 64 1.36 -1.27 -7.73
CA VAL A 64 2.43 -2.18 -7.34
C VAL A 64 2.94 -2.94 -8.55
N ARG A 65 4.22 -2.74 -8.88
CA ARG A 65 4.87 -3.30 -10.08
C ARG A 65 6.17 -4.04 -9.77
N THR A 66 6.57 -4.11 -8.51
CA THR A 66 7.77 -4.80 -8.07
C THR A 66 7.48 -5.63 -6.83
N ILE A 67 8.30 -6.65 -6.59
CA ILE A 67 8.21 -7.46 -5.37
C ILE A 67 8.43 -6.58 -4.15
N GLN A 68 9.42 -5.70 -4.20
CA GLN A 68 9.70 -4.78 -3.09
C GLN A 68 8.49 -3.90 -2.76
N ALA A 69 7.80 -3.36 -3.78
CA ALA A 69 6.58 -2.58 -3.57
C ALA A 69 5.44 -3.44 -2.99
N MET A 70 5.33 -4.72 -3.37
CA MET A 70 4.36 -5.64 -2.79
C MET A 70 4.66 -5.92 -1.31
N GLU A 71 5.92 -6.05 -0.94
CA GLU A 71 6.33 -6.23 0.45
C GLU A 71 6.05 -4.96 1.30
N GLU A 72 6.18 -3.77 0.73
CA GLU A 72 5.76 -2.54 1.41
C GLU A 72 4.24 -2.48 1.62
N GLU A 73 3.44 -2.87 0.63
CA GLU A 73 1.97 -3.00 0.79
C GLU A 73 1.61 -4.03 1.87
N ARG A 74 2.36 -5.13 1.95
CA ARG A 74 2.17 -6.15 3.00
C ARG A 74 2.46 -5.60 4.39
N ARG A 75 3.57 -4.83 4.54
CA ARG A 75 3.88 -4.15 5.81
C ARG A 75 2.81 -3.12 6.18
N LEU A 76 2.29 -2.41 5.18
CA LEU A 76 1.19 -1.47 5.38
C LEU A 76 -0.09 -2.19 5.81
N ALA A 77 -0.40 -3.36 5.23
CA ALA A 77 -1.51 -4.19 5.66
C ALA A 77 -1.35 -4.63 7.11
N PHE A 78 -0.16 -5.09 7.51
CA PHE A 78 0.14 -5.43 8.89
C PHE A 78 -0.08 -4.24 9.83
N VAL A 79 0.39 -3.05 9.46
CA VAL A 79 0.13 -1.82 10.24
C VAL A 79 -1.36 -1.58 10.38
N ALA A 80 -2.15 -1.68 9.30
CA ALA A 80 -3.60 -1.47 9.35
C ALA A 80 -4.31 -2.43 10.30
N LEU A 81 -3.98 -3.72 10.20
CA LEU A 81 -4.58 -4.77 11.02
C LEU A 81 -4.27 -4.60 12.52
N THR A 82 -3.08 -4.10 12.83
CA THR A 82 -2.63 -3.90 14.22
C THR A 82 -3.09 -2.59 14.85
N ARG A 83 -3.90 -1.78 14.18
CA ARG A 83 -4.45 -0.53 14.76
C ARG A 83 -5.66 -0.74 15.65
N ALA A 84 -6.28 -1.91 15.59
CA ALA A 84 -7.46 -2.23 16.38
C ALA A 84 -7.07 -2.81 17.75
N GLU A 85 -7.57 -2.21 18.82
CA GLU A 85 -7.38 -2.71 20.20
C GLU A 85 -8.42 -3.78 20.58
N LYS A 86 -9.67 -3.60 20.15
CA LYS A 86 -10.82 -4.44 20.58
C LYS A 86 -11.50 -5.14 19.42
N GLY A 87 -11.72 -4.44 18.31
CA GLY A 87 -12.45 -5.00 17.17
C GLY A 87 -11.95 -4.50 15.84
N LEU A 88 -11.73 -5.45 14.92
CA LEU A 88 -11.31 -5.19 13.56
C LEU A 88 -12.37 -5.71 12.59
N TYR A 89 -12.84 -4.84 11.72
CA TYR A 89 -13.83 -5.15 10.70
C TYR A 89 -13.18 -4.93 9.32
N LEU A 90 -13.14 -5.99 8.54
CA LEU A 90 -12.56 -5.98 7.19
C LEU A 90 -13.70 -6.04 6.17
N SER A 91 -13.70 -5.16 5.20
CA SER A 91 -14.74 -5.18 4.16
C SER A 91 -14.14 -5.20 2.76
N GLU A 92 -14.73 -6.00 1.92
CA GLU A 92 -14.47 -6.07 0.49
C GLU A 92 -15.73 -5.72 -0.31
N ALA A 93 -15.55 -5.36 -1.57
CA ALA A 93 -16.64 -5.15 -2.50
C ALA A 93 -16.74 -6.35 -3.46
N ASP A 94 -17.91 -6.96 -3.52
CA ASP A 94 -18.24 -8.03 -4.46
C ASP A 94 -18.59 -7.49 -5.86
N GLY A 95 -18.71 -8.38 -6.85
CA GLY A 95 -19.16 -8.08 -8.20
C GLY A 95 -18.05 -7.94 -9.23
N ARG A 96 -18.20 -6.99 -10.15
CA ARG A 96 -17.30 -6.79 -11.29
C ARG A 96 -16.73 -5.37 -11.34
N ASN A 97 -15.54 -5.25 -11.88
CA ASN A 97 -14.93 -3.98 -12.24
C ASN A 97 -15.60 -3.38 -13.50
N PHE A 98 -15.30 -2.14 -13.83
CA PHE A 98 -15.82 -1.46 -15.03
C PHE A 98 -15.43 -2.17 -16.34
N ASP A 99 -14.30 -2.88 -16.37
CA ASP A 99 -13.81 -3.66 -17.50
C ASP A 99 -14.45 -5.06 -17.59
N GLY A 100 -15.41 -5.36 -16.72
CA GLY A 100 -16.10 -6.65 -16.66
C GLY A 100 -15.33 -7.75 -15.93
N SER A 101 -14.09 -7.51 -15.51
CA SER A 101 -13.32 -8.47 -14.72
C SER A 101 -13.93 -8.66 -13.32
N PRO A 102 -13.82 -9.87 -12.73
CA PRO A 102 -14.28 -10.09 -11.36
C PRO A 102 -13.49 -9.21 -10.37
N ARG A 103 -14.15 -8.77 -9.31
CA ARG A 103 -13.47 -8.21 -8.15
C ARG A 103 -13.03 -9.35 -7.26
N TYR A 104 -11.74 -9.46 -7.05
CA TYR A 104 -11.19 -10.46 -6.16
C TYR A 104 -10.96 -9.87 -4.77
N PRO A 105 -11.19 -10.63 -3.69
CA PRO A 105 -10.74 -10.28 -2.35
C PRO A 105 -9.22 -10.08 -2.35
N SER A 106 -8.76 -9.20 -1.48
CA SER A 106 -7.35 -8.92 -1.30
C SER A 106 -6.58 -10.20 -0.95
N ARG A 107 -5.40 -10.38 -1.55
CA ARG A 107 -4.48 -11.47 -1.15
C ARG A 107 -4.14 -11.42 0.34
N PHE A 108 -4.16 -10.25 0.96
CA PHE A 108 -3.91 -10.11 2.40
C PHE A 108 -5.02 -10.75 3.24
N LEU A 109 -6.28 -10.77 2.75
CA LEU A 109 -7.35 -11.56 3.39
C LEU A 109 -7.12 -13.07 3.22
N LEU A 110 -6.65 -13.49 2.05
CA LEU A 110 -6.33 -14.89 1.80
C LEU A 110 -5.15 -15.36 2.66
N ASP A 111 -4.17 -14.49 2.90
CA ASP A 111 -3.00 -14.79 3.75
C ASP A 111 -3.38 -14.95 5.24
N ILE A 112 -4.42 -14.26 5.73
CA ILE A 112 -4.92 -14.41 7.12
C ILE A 112 -5.49 -15.82 7.33
N GLY A 113 -6.15 -16.35 6.31
CA GLY A 113 -6.83 -17.64 6.37
C GLY A 113 -8.23 -17.59 6.99
N PRO A 114 -9.10 -18.53 6.60
CA PRO A 114 -10.51 -18.50 7.00
C PRO A 114 -10.72 -18.76 8.51
N ASP A 115 -9.85 -19.49 9.15
CA ASP A 115 -9.98 -19.87 10.58
C ASP A 115 -9.80 -18.67 11.53
N ALA A 116 -9.14 -17.61 11.07
CA ALA A 116 -8.91 -16.39 11.84
C ALA A 116 -9.95 -15.30 11.55
N LEU A 117 -10.92 -15.57 10.67
CA LEU A 117 -11.92 -14.60 10.23
C LEU A 117 -13.34 -15.07 10.57
N ALA A 118 -14.14 -14.19 11.17
CA ALA A 118 -15.57 -14.39 11.31
C ALA A 118 -16.28 -13.72 10.11
N PHE A 119 -16.90 -14.49 9.24
CA PHE A 119 -17.59 -13.98 8.07
C PHE A 119 -19.05 -13.66 8.36
N THR A 120 -19.49 -12.47 7.95
CA THR A 120 -20.93 -12.13 7.96
C THR A 120 -21.68 -12.90 6.87
N GLN A 121 -21.02 -13.06 5.70
CA GLN A 121 -21.45 -13.94 4.62
C GLN A 121 -20.24 -14.76 4.18
N PRO A 122 -20.33 -16.09 4.15
CA PRO A 122 -19.22 -16.90 3.72
C PRO A 122 -18.89 -16.61 2.24
N PRO A 123 -17.62 -16.39 1.92
CA PRO A 123 -17.20 -16.12 0.55
C PRO A 123 -17.46 -17.34 -0.33
N GLN A 124 -17.74 -17.12 -1.61
CA GLN A 124 -17.90 -18.21 -2.56
C GLN A 124 -16.55 -18.93 -2.76
N GLU A 125 -16.52 -20.26 -2.54
CA GLU A 125 -15.28 -21.05 -2.68
C GLU A 125 -14.63 -20.92 -4.06
N GLY A 126 -15.46 -20.82 -5.12
CA GLY A 126 -14.99 -20.60 -6.47
C GLY A 126 -14.22 -19.29 -6.61
N LEU A 127 -14.75 -18.21 -6.04
CA LEU A 127 -14.13 -16.88 -6.07
C LEU A 127 -12.81 -16.87 -5.29
N ILE A 128 -12.76 -17.49 -4.12
CA ILE A 128 -11.53 -17.61 -3.31
C ILE A 128 -10.43 -18.35 -4.07
N ARG A 129 -10.77 -19.45 -4.72
CA ARG A 129 -9.82 -20.23 -5.54
C ARG A 129 -9.30 -19.41 -6.72
N GLU A 130 -10.17 -18.70 -7.42
CA GLU A 130 -9.78 -17.82 -8.53
C GLU A 130 -8.92 -16.65 -8.06
N ALA A 131 -9.24 -16.04 -6.92
CA ALA A 131 -8.46 -14.97 -6.31
C ALA A 131 -7.05 -15.46 -5.94
N GLY A 132 -6.93 -16.64 -5.35
CA GLY A 132 -5.64 -17.25 -5.04
C GLY A 132 -4.80 -17.50 -6.29
N ALA A 133 -5.41 -18.06 -7.34
CA ALA A 133 -4.73 -18.27 -8.63
C ALA A 133 -4.32 -16.93 -9.29
N TYR A 134 -5.13 -15.89 -9.18
CA TYR A 134 -4.80 -14.54 -9.65
C TYR A 134 -3.61 -13.96 -8.88
N ALA A 135 -3.62 -14.05 -7.55
CA ALA A 135 -2.53 -13.56 -6.69
C ALA A 135 -1.19 -14.25 -7.02
N GLN A 136 -1.20 -15.58 -7.18
CA GLN A 136 -0.03 -16.35 -7.56
C GLN A 136 0.52 -15.95 -8.94
N ARG A 137 -0.33 -15.87 -9.96
CA ARG A 137 0.09 -15.44 -11.31
C ARG A 137 0.68 -14.05 -11.32
N SER A 138 0.06 -13.10 -10.61
CA SER A 138 0.58 -11.74 -10.54
C SER A 138 1.94 -11.67 -9.82
N GLN A 139 2.17 -12.50 -8.82
CA GLN A 139 3.46 -12.60 -8.13
C GLN A 139 4.53 -13.23 -9.03
N SER A 140 4.20 -14.30 -9.74
CA SER A 140 5.11 -14.92 -10.72
C SER A 140 5.52 -13.93 -11.82
N TYR A 141 4.56 -13.14 -12.31
CA TYR A 141 4.84 -12.10 -13.30
C TYR A 141 5.84 -11.04 -12.78
N LEU A 142 5.67 -10.58 -11.53
CA LEU A 142 6.62 -9.64 -10.92
C LEU A 142 8.02 -10.24 -10.77
N LEU A 143 8.12 -11.53 -10.43
CA LEU A 143 9.39 -12.26 -10.35
C LEU A 143 10.06 -12.38 -11.71
N GLU A 144 9.31 -12.71 -12.76
CA GLU A 144 9.81 -12.83 -14.13
C GLU A 144 10.31 -11.48 -14.66
N GLU A 145 9.58 -10.38 -14.41
CA GLU A 145 10.03 -9.04 -14.78
C GLU A 145 11.33 -8.64 -14.08
N GLU A 146 11.52 -9.01 -12.81
CA GLU A 146 12.81 -8.77 -12.13
C GLU A 146 13.97 -9.56 -12.72
N GLN A 147 13.71 -10.81 -13.14
CA GLN A 147 14.73 -11.69 -13.70
C GLN A 147 15.06 -11.36 -15.16
N THR A 148 14.09 -10.94 -15.95
CA THR A 148 14.24 -10.65 -17.39
C THR A 148 14.68 -9.23 -17.70
N ALA A 149 15.06 -8.43 -16.71
CA ALA A 149 15.55 -7.07 -16.95
C ALA A 149 16.79 -7.11 -17.85
N ILE A 150 16.67 -6.53 -19.04
CA ILE A 150 17.69 -6.51 -20.10
C ILE A 150 19.03 -5.93 -19.61
N PHE A 151 18.97 -5.02 -18.63
CA PHE A 151 20.14 -4.38 -18.04
C PHE A 151 20.11 -4.49 -16.52
N PRO A 152 20.82 -5.44 -15.89
CA PRO A 152 20.93 -5.53 -14.44
C PRO A 152 21.64 -4.29 -13.86
N THR A 153 21.25 -3.91 -12.64
CA THR A 153 21.92 -2.83 -11.90
C THR A 153 23.41 -3.13 -11.76
N GLY A 154 24.26 -2.13 -11.97
CA GLY A 154 25.71 -2.26 -11.99
C GLY A 154 26.30 -2.61 -13.36
N GLN A 155 25.48 -2.96 -14.36
CA GLN A 155 25.98 -3.24 -15.70
C GLN A 155 26.41 -1.96 -16.42
N ARG A 156 27.56 -2.02 -17.11
CA ARG A 156 27.98 -0.95 -18.01
C ARG A 156 27.26 -1.08 -19.35
N VAL A 157 26.63 0.01 -19.78
CA VAL A 157 25.86 0.09 -21.02
C VAL A 157 26.36 1.28 -21.85
N ARG A 158 26.23 1.18 -23.18
CA ARG A 158 26.54 2.28 -24.11
C ARG A 158 25.24 2.85 -24.67
N HIS A 159 24.96 4.11 -24.36
CA HIS A 159 23.87 4.83 -24.98
C HIS A 159 24.36 5.56 -26.22
N PRO A 160 23.63 5.53 -27.37
CA PRO A 160 24.11 6.11 -28.63
C PRO A 160 24.35 7.61 -28.56
N VAL A 161 23.66 8.33 -27.69
CA VAL A 161 23.77 9.78 -27.54
C VAL A 161 24.55 10.18 -26.28
N LEU A 162 24.36 9.47 -25.15
CA LEU A 162 24.93 9.84 -23.85
C LEU A 162 26.27 9.15 -23.54
N GLY A 163 26.73 8.24 -24.40
CA GLY A 163 28.00 7.53 -24.20
C GLY A 163 27.92 6.35 -23.23
N MET A 164 29.03 6.07 -22.54
CA MET A 164 29.12 4.96 -21.58
C MET A 164 28.54 5.35 -20.22
N GLY A 165 27.68 4.52 -19.69
CA GLY A 165 27.10 4.68 -18.35
C GLY A 165 27.02 3.37 -17.60
N THR A 166 26.68 3.45 -16.32
CA THR A 166 26.39 2.29 -15.48
C THR A 166 24.94 2.35 -15.01
N VAL A 167 24.21 1.26 -15.15
CA VAL A 167 22.83 1.16 -14.68
C VAL A 167 22.81 1.28 -13.16
N THR A 168 22.32 2.40 -12.65
CA THR A 168 22.24 2.68 -11.20
C THR A 168 20.92 2.29 -10.59
N ARG A 169 19.84 2.40 -11.37
CA ARG A 169 18.48 2.11 -10.91
C ARG A 169 17.62 1.67 -12.09
N ARG A 170 16.68 0.77 -11.80
CA ARG A 170 15.60 0.43 -12.73
C ARG A 170 14.39 1.32 -12.49
N GLY A 171 13.79 1.82 -13.53
CA GLY A 171 12.55 2.58 -13.49
C GLY A 171 11.57 2.04 -14.54
N TYR A 172 10.29 2.07 -14.24
CA TYR A 172 9.25 1.78 -15.21
C TYR A 172 8.85 3.08 -15.90
N GLY A 173 9.21 3.22 -17.18
CA GLY A 173 8.66 4.27 -18.03
C GLY A 173 7.26 3.89 -18.54
N GLN A 174 6.52 4.86 -19.07
CA GLN A 174 5.18 4.64 -19.67
C GLN A 174 5.19 3.65 -20.86
N ARG A 175 6.34 3.17 -21.33
CA ARG A 175 6.51 2.27 -22.47
C ARG A 175 7.34 1.01 -22.18
N GLY A 176 7.46 0.59 -20.90
CA GLY A 176 8.20 -0.60 -20.51
C GLY A 176 9.39 -0.31 -19.58
N PRO A 177 10.19 -1.35 -19.19
CA PRO A 177 11.30 -1.19 -18.29
C PRO A 177 12.37 -0.29 -18.91
N CYS A 178 12.69 0.80 -18.22
CA CYS A 178 13.72 1.75 -18.60
C CYS A 178 14.83 1.76 -17.55
N GLY A 179 16.07 1.53 -17.95
CA GLY A 179 17.23 1.68 -17.08
C GLY A 179 17.63 3.16 -16.99
N ALA A 180 17.85 3.68 -15.80
CA ALA A 180 18.54 4.94 -15.61
C ALA A 180 20.05 4.71 -15.73
N VAL A 181 20.70 5.50 -16.56
CA VAL A 181 22.16 5.48 -16.81
C VAL A 181 22.85 6.56 -15.99
#